data_731bc50f521b25184dd023d5d4bf413b
#
_entry.id   731bc50f521b25184dd023d5d4bf413b
#
_cell.length_a   1.000
_cell.length_b   1.000
_cell.length_c   1.000
_cell.angle_alpha   90.00
_cell.angle_beta   90.00
_cell.angle_gamma   90.00
#
_symmetry.space_group_name_H-M   'P 1'
#
loop_
_entity.id
_entity.type
_entity.pdbx_description
1 polymer ?
#
loop_
_entity_poly.entity_id
_entity_poly.type
_entity_poly.pdbx_seq_one_letter_code
_entity_poly.pdbx_strand_id
1 'polypeptide(L)'
;MNKTVTAIILAAGNSVRYGQNRNKNLELVNDKTILEYSLDKFNKSSKVNDIIITCKESEKELIQSIIDKSNLNKNVKIVIGGSTRQESVYNSIIKTDSDIVIIHDGARPMIKQSYIDSCIDEMDNFKGVTIGVKSKDTIKIADDNGIIRQTTNRANTWIIQTPQCFDRKCLVSAHEKFKSDPTITDDCMILEKDNQTVKIILGDYSNIKLTTYDDLNLVNEFLKQN
;
A
#
# COMPACT_ATOMS: atom_id res chain seq x y z
N MET A 1 -21.76 9.14 13.68
CA MET A 1 -21.82 7.92 12.82
C MET A 1 -20.41 7.42 12.67
N ASN A 2 -20.16 6.12 12.80
CA ASN A 2 -18.83 5.58 12.52
C ASN A 2 -18.54 5.70 11.02
N LYS A 3 -17.37 6.24 10.66
CA LYS A 3 -16.93 6.33 9.27
C LYS A 3 -16.77 4.93 8.69
N THR A 4 -17.21 4.75 7.45
CA THR A 4 -16.98 3.50 6.71
C THR A 4 -15.60 3.48 6.09
N VAL A 5 -14.98 2.30 6.04
CA VAL A 5 -13.59 2.11 5.59
C VAL A 5 -13.50 0.99 4.57
N THR A 6 -12.95 1.28 3.38
CA THR A 6 -12.59 0.27 2.39
C THR A 6 -11.07 0.13 2.31
N ALA A 7 -10.57 -1.10 2.49
CA ALA A 7 -9.18 -1.42 2.21
C ALA A 7 -8.97 -1.67 0.71
N ILE A 8 -7.90 -1.12 0.15
CA ILE A 8 -7.50 -1.32 -1.26
C ILE A 8 -6.11 -1.95 -1.26
N ILE A 9 -6.04 -3.22 -1.66
CA ILE A 9 -4.80 -3.97 -1.72
C ILE A 9 -4.31 -3.98 -3.17
N LEU A 10 -3.18 -3.34 -3.42
CA LEU A 10 -2.62 -3.20 -4.77
C LEU A 10 -1.79 -4.42 -5.14
N ALA A 11 -2.25 -5.17 -6.14
CA ALA A 11 -1.58 -6.35 -6.68
C ALA A 11 -1.34 -6.29 -8.21
N ALA A 12 -1.66 -5.16 -8.89
CA ALA A 12 -1.55 -5.01 -10.34
C ALA A 12 -0.14 -4.69 -10.87
N GLY A 13 0.88 -4.58 -10.01
CA GLY A 13 2.23 -4.18 -10.40
C GLY A 13 2.93 -5.19 -11.33
N ASN A 14 3.73 -4.68 -12.29
CA ASN A 14 4.45 -5.50 -13.27
C ASN A 14 5.65 -6.28 -12.72
N SER A 15 6.01 -6.08 -11.45
CA SER A 15 7.11 -6.80 -10.77
C SER A 15 8.46 -6.79 -11.52
N VAL A 16 8.75 -5.74 -12.31
CA VAL A 16 9.91 -5.65 -13.19
C VAL A 16 11.24 -5.91 -12.46
N ARG A 17 11.40 -5.31 -11.28
CA ARG A 17 12.59 -5.49 -10.43
C ARG A 17 12.69 -6.86 -9.76
N TYR A 18 11.58 -7.58 -9.67
CA TYR A 18 11.53 -8.92 -9.10
C TYR A 18 12.08 -9.97 -10.06
N GLY A 19 11.99 -9.73 -11.37
CA GLY A 19 12.38 -10.66 -12.43
C GLY A 19 11.31 -11.72 -12.70
N GLN A 20 11.60 -12.62 -13.65
CA GLN A 20 10.82 -13.85 -13.93
C GLN A 20 9.41 -13.68 -14.52
N ASN A 21 8.97 -12.51 -14.97
CA ASN A 21 7.61 -12.30 -15.53
C ASN A 21 6.46 -12.79 -14.63
N ARG A 22 6.71 -12.90 -13.30
CA ARG A 22 5.73 -13.35 -12.31
C ARG A 22 5.29 -12.20 -11.41
N ASN A 23 4.03 -12.24 -11.01
CA ASN A 23 3.55 -11.30 -10.00
C ASN A 23 4.01 -11.74 -8.61
N LYS A 24 4.90 -10.96 -8.01
CA LYS A 24 5.43 -11.21 -6.66
C LYS A 24 4.38 -11.32 -5.57
N ASN A 25 3.17 -10.76 -5.77
CA ASN A 25 2.06 -10.91 -4.84
C ASN A 25 1.51 -12.34 -4.82
N LEU A 26 1.77 -13.12 -5.87
CA LEU A 26 1.32 -14.50 -6.05
C LEU A 26 2.42 -15.53 -5.71
N GLU A 27 3.60 -15.08 -5.29
CA GLU A 27 4.66 -15.98 -4.79
C GLU A 27 4.21 -16.67 -3.51
N LEU A 28 4.55 -17.96 -3.40
CA LEU A 28 4.18 -18.80 -2.25
C LEU A 28 5.26 -18.77 -1.17
N VAL A 29 4.83 -18.55 0.05
CA VAL A 29 5.62 -18.73 1.27
C VAL A 29 4.77 -19.52 2.25
N ASN A 30 5.25 -20.67 2.74
CA ASN A 30 4.50 -21.56 3.65
C ASN A 30 3.06 -21.83 3.16
N ASP A 31 2.92 -22.24 1.89
CA ASP A 31 1.65 -22.60 1.22
C ASP A 31 0.62 -21.46 1.09
N LYS A 32 1.01 -20.22 1.37
CA LYS A 32 0.19 -19.02 1.15
C LYS A 32 0.88 -18.04 0.20
N THR A 33 0.09 -17.40 -0.62
CA THR A 33 0.61 -16.28 -1.43
C THR A 33 0.93 -15.06 -0.57
N ILE A 34 1.86 -14.23 -1.03
CA ILE A 34 2.17 -12.94 -0.39
C ILE A 34 0.91 -12.08 -0.22
N LEU A 35 0.01 -12.11 -1.20
CA LEU A 35 -1.28 -11.41 -1.15
C LEU A 35 -2.17 -11.90 0.00
N GLU A 36 -2.24 -13.21 0.25
CA GLU A 36 -3.06 -13.79 1.31
C GLU A 36 -2.62 -13.31 2.71
N TYR A 37 -1.32 -13.12 2.93
CA TYR A 37 -0.83 -12.57 4.21
C TYR A 37 -1.34 -11.14 4.43
N SER A 38 -1.30 -10.29 3.42
CA SER A 38 -1.84 -8.93 3.51
C SER A 38 -3.36 -8.96 3.68
N LEU A 39 -4.07 -9.75 2.85
CA LEU A 39 -5.52 -9.89 2.87
C LEU A 39 -6.04 -10.32 4.25
N ASP A 40 -5.39 -11.29 4.87
CA ASP A 40 -5.76 -11.82 6.19
C ASP A 40 -5.73 -10.73 7.28
N LYS A 41 -4.75 -9.82 7.25
CA LYS A 41 -4.65 -8.73 8.23
C LYS A 41 -5.79 -7.71 8.09
N PHE A 42 -6.16 -7.35 6.85
CA PHE A 42 -7.28 -6.44 6.61
C PHE A 42 -8.63 -7.11 6.91
N ASN A 43 -8.76 -8.41 6.61
CA ASN A 43 -9.96 -9.18 6.94
C ASN A 43 -10.19 -9.26 8.45
N LYS A 44 -9.14 -9.35 9.27
CA LYS A 44 -9.21 -9.42 10.74
C LYS A 44 -9.46 -8.08 11.41
N SER A 45 -9.20 -6.95 10.77
CA SER A 45 -9.44 -5.64 11.38
C SER A 45 -10.94 -5.37 11.51
N SER A 46 -11.41 -5.09 12.71
CA SER A 46 -12.82 -4.73 12.96
C SER A 46 -13.20 -3.35 12.41
N LYS A 47 -12.21 -2.51 12.09
CA LYS A 47 -12.42 -1.15 11.56
C LYS A 47 -12.56 -1.08 10.04
N VAL A 48 -12.17 -2.14 9.34
CA VAL A 48 -12.34 -2.26 7.88
C VAL A 48 -13.70 -2.89 7.59
N ASN A 49 -14.47 -2.29 6.69
CA ASN A 49 -15.79 -2.78 6.28
C ASN A 49 -15.68 -3.68 5.05
N ASP A 50 -15.05 -3.20 3.99
CA ASP A 50 -14.92 -3.86 2.69
C ASP A 50 -13.47 -3.89 2.23
N ILE A 51 -13.17 -4.80 1.30
CA ILE A 51 -11.84 -4.93 0.70
C ILE A 51 -11.97 -4.85 -0.83
N ILE A 52 -11.06 -4.12 -1.46
CA ILE A 52 -10.85 -4.15 -2.90
C ILE A 52 -9.46 -4.70 -3.16
N ILE A 53 -9.34 -5.69 -4.06
CA ILE A 53 -8.06 -6.15 -4.57
C ILE A 53 -7.91 -5.62 -5.99
N THR A 54 -6.84 -4.85 -6.22
CA THR A 54 -6.54 -4.29 -7.53
C THR A 54 -5.54 -5.19 -8.23
N CYS A 55 -5.89 -5.76 -9.38
CA CYS A 55 -5.04 -6.71 -10.11
C CYS A 55 -5.03 -6.45 -11.62
N LYS A 56 -4.20 -7.20 -12.34
CA LYS A 56 -4.25 -7.27 -13.81
C LYS A 56 -5.43 -8.12 -14.26
N GLU A 57 -5.97 -7.81 -15.44
CA GLU A 57 -7.05 -8.62 -16.04
C GLU A 57 -6.64 -10.11 -16.17
N SER A 58 -5.41 -10.37 -16.60
CA SER A 58 -4.87 -11.74 -16.76
C SER A 58 -4.73 -12.53 -15.46
N GLU A 59 -4.81 -11.87 -14.31
CA GLU A 59 -4.64 -12.48 -12.98
C GLU A 59 -5.96 -12.59 -12.21
N LYS A 60 -7.05 -12.05 -12.77
CA LYS A 60 -8.35 -11.93 -12.11
C LYS A 60 -8.90 -13.28 -11.63
N GLU A 61 -8.90 -14.29 -12.50
CA GLU A 61 -9.42 -15.63 -12.17
C GLU A 61 -8.62 -16.30 -11.05
N LEU A 62 -7.28 -16.14 -11.08
CA LEU A 62 -6.41 -16.67 -10.04
C LEU A 62 -6.66 -15.98 -8.70
N ILE A 63 -6.78 -14.65 -8.69
CA ILE A 63 -7.09 -13.89 -7.48
C ILE A 63 -8.50 -14.22 -6.98
N GLN A 64 -9.48 -14.42 -7.87
CA GLN A 64 -10.81 -14.88 -7.47
C GLN A 64 -10.73 -16.26 -6.78
N SER A 65 -9.96 -17.19 -7.32
CA SER A 65 -9.73 -18.50 -6.69
C SER A 65 -9.07 -18.39 -5.30
N ILE A 66 -8.18 -17.42 -5.10
CA ILE A 66 -7.59 -17.14 -3.78
C ILE A 66 -8.66 -16.63 -2.81
N ILE A 67 -9.48 -15.67 -3.24
CA ILE A 67 -10.58 -15.12 -2.44
C ILE A 67 -11.55 -16.24 -2.02
N ASP A 68 -11.97 -17.08 -2.96
CA ASP A 68 -12.96 -18.15 -2.73
C ASP A 68 -12.46 -19.21 -1.75
N LYS A 69 -11.15 -19.46 -1.73
CA LYS A 69 -10.51 -20.40 -0.79
C LYS A 69 -10.20 -19.78 0.56
N SER A 70 -10.19 -18.46 0.66
CA SER A 70 -9.89 -17.76 1.89
C SER A 70 -11.14 -17.67 2.78
N ASN A 71 -10.98 -17.89 4.08
CA ASN A 71 -12.07 -17.72 5.04
C ASN A 71 -12.25 -16.24 5.37
N LEU A 72 -12.90 -15.48 4.47
CA LEU A 72 -13.10 -14.06 4.60
C LEU A 72 -14.50 -13.76 5.19
N ASN A 73 -14.56 -12.83 6.13
CA ASN A 73 -15.80 -12.34 6.73
C ASN A 73 -16.22 -10.96 6.19
N LYS A 74 -15.46 -10.42 5.23
CA LYS A 74 -15.72 -9.14 4.58
C LYS A 74 -16.05 -9.34 3.11
N ASN A 75 -16.81 -8.41 2.55
CA ASN A 75 -17.03 -8.36 1.12
C ASN A 75 -15.72 -7.97 0.41
N VAL A 76 -15.30 -8.79 -0.56
CA VAL A 76 -14.08 -8.56 -1.35
C VAL A 76 -14.44 -8.38 -2.81
N LYS A 77 -14.01 -7.26 -3.39
CA LYS A 77 -14.24 -6.90 -4.78
C LYS A 77 -12.93 -6.85 -5.54
N ILE A 78 -12.91 -7.39 -6.76
CA ILE A 78 -11.77 -7.24 -7.66
C ILE A 78 -11.98 -6.01 -8.56
N VAL A 79 -10.94 -5.21 -8.70
CA VAL A 79 -10.89 -4.07 -9.62
C VAL A 79 -9.66 -4.21 -10.51
N ILE A 80 -9.84 -3.98 -11.80
CA ILE A 80 -8.71 -4.02 -12.75
C ILE A 80 -7.92 -2.72 -12.63
N GLY A 81 -6.61 -2.87 -12.41
CA GLY A 81 -5.67 -1.76 -12.33
C GLY A 81 -5.49 -1.03 -13.66
N GLY A 82 -4.81 0.09 -13.60
CA GLY A 82 -4.41 0.86 -14.77
C GLY A 82 -2.97 0.57 -15.20
N SER A 83 -2.47 1.37 -16.14
CA SER A 83 -1.09 1.28 -16.67
C SER A 83 -0.04 1.71 -15.63
N THR A 84 -0.45 2.55 -14.68
CA THR A 84 0.40 3.06 -13.60
C THR A 84 -0.16 2.69 -12.21
N ARG A 85 0.67 2.86 -11.16
CA ARG A 85 0.19 2.72 -9.77
C ARG A 85 -0.90 3.75 -9.47
N GLN A 86 -0.72 4.99 -9.90
CA GLN A 86 -1.68 6.06 -9.69
C GLN A 86 -3.04 5.74 -10.34
N GLU A 87 -3.06 5.27 -11.59
CA GLU A 87 -4.30 4.83 -12.24
C GLU A 87 -4.95 3.64 -11.54
N SER A 88 -4.14 2.68 -11.07
CA SER A 88 -4.65 1.53 -10.33
C SER A 88 -5.34 1.93 -9.03
N VAL A 89 -4.78 2.91 -8.32
CA VAL A 89 -5.41 3.50 -7.12
C VAL A 89 -6.69 4.22 -7.51
N TYR A 90 -6.64 5.10 -8.52
CA TYR A 90 -7.81 5.85 -8.96
C TYR A 90 -8.98 4.93 -9.36
N ASN A 91 -8.70 3.90 -10.17
CA ASN A 91 -9.70 2.91 -10.57
C ASN A 91 -10.38 2.24 -9.37
N SER A 92 -9.67 2.08 -8.27
CA SER A 92 -10.18 1.43 -7.06
C SER A 92 -10.95 2.38 -6.15
N ILE A 93 -10.47 3.60 -5.92
CA ILE A 93 -11.11 4.55 -5.01
C ILE A 93 -12.45 5.06 -5.53
N ILE A 94 -12.69 5.03 -6.85
CA ILE A 94 -13.99 5.35 -7.45
C ILE A 94 -14.99 4.19 -7.44
N LYS A 95 -14.58 2.99 -6.99
CA LYS A 95 -15.43 1.78 -6.90
C LYS A 95 -15.98 1.52 -5.51
N THR A 96 -15.76 2.41 -4.59
CA THR A 96 -16.31 2.41 -3.23
C THR A 96 -16.93 3.77 -2.89
N ASP A 97 -17.90 3.78 -2.00
CA ASP A 97 -18.51 5.00 -1.45
C ASP A 97 -18.15 5.22 0.02
N SER A 98 -17.20 4.45 0.56
CA SER A 98 -16.74 4.58 1.94
C SER A 98 -16.16 5.98 2.22
N ASP A 99 -16.23 6.42 3.46
CA ASP A 99 -15.71 7.72 3.89
C ASP A 99 -14.17 7.74 3.85
N ILE A 100 -13.56 6.61 4.22
CA ILE A 100 -12.12 6.42 4.28
C ILE A 100 -11.71 5.30 3.34
N VAL A 101 -10.60 5.49 2.64
CA VAL A 101 -9.89 4.41 1.93
C VAL A 101 -8.52 4.19 2.57
N ILE A 102 -8.13 2.93 2.70
CA ILE A 102 -6.81 2.54 3.18
C ILE A 102 -6.08 1.76 2.09
N ILE A 103 -5.01 2.32 1.56
CA ILE A 103 -4.25 1.79 0.42
C ILE A 103 -3.05 1.03 0.94
N HIS A 104 -2.89 -0.20 0.46
CA HIS A 104 -1.79 -1.07 0.87
C HIS A 104 -1.15 -1.77 -0.32
N ASP A 105 0.17 -1.78 -0.37
CA ASP A 105 0.91 -2.61 -1.31
C ASP A 105 0.77 -4.09 -0.93
N GLY A 106 0.12 -4.91 -1.74
CA GLY A 106 -0.04 -6.34 -1.48
C GLY A 106 1.28 -7.09 -1.27
N ALA A 107 2.38 -6.52 -1.76
CA ALA A 107 3.74 -7.02 -1.57
C ALA A 107 4.38 -6.69 -0.20
N ARG A 108 3.60 -6.26 0.82
CA ARG A 108 4.06 -6.06 2.21
C ARG A 108 3.35 -7.01 3.17
N PRO A 109 3.68 -8.29 3.15
CA PRO A 109 2.95 -9.31 3.93
C PRO A 109 3.12 -9.17 5.45
N MET A 110 4.12 -8.39 5.90
CA MET A 110 4.46 -8.24 7.32
C MET A 110 3.68 -7.12 8.02
N ILE A 111 2.64 -6.56 7.38
CA ILE A 111 1.79 -5.56 8.00
C ILE A 111 1.16 -6.09 9.30
N LYS A 112 1.17 -5.28 10.34
CA LYS A 112 0.50 -5.58 11.61
C LYS A 112 -0.89 -4.95 11.63
N GLN A 113 -1.88 -5.67 12.17
CA GLN A 113 -3.25 -5.15 12.30
C GLN A 113 -3.28 -3.84 13.09
N SER A 114 -2.45 -3.70 14.13
CA SER A 114 -2.35 -2.47 14.91
C SER A 114 -2.03 -1.23 14.09
N TYR A 115 -1.25 -1.35 13.01
CA TYR A 115 -0.96 -0.22 12.13
C TYR A 115 -2.15 0.15 11.26
N ILE A 116 -2.94 -0.84 10.80
CA ILE A 116 -4.19 -0.61 10.09
C ILE A 116 -5.13 0.20 10.98
N ASP A 117 -5.34 -0.28 12.20
CA ASP A 117 -6.26 0.32 13.15
C ASP A 117 -5.81 1.73 13.59
N SER A 118 -4.50 1.92 13.85
CA SER A 118 -3.95 3.23 14.20
C SER A 118 -4.04 4.25 13.07
N CYS A 119 -3.84 3.83 11.81
CA CYS A 119 -4.02 4.73 10.67
C CYS A 119 -5.46 5.22 10.57
N ILE A 120 -6.44 4.33 10.80
CA ILE A 120 -7.86 4.67 10.75
C ILE A 120 -8.22 5.64 11.89
N ASP A 121 -7.71 5.42 13.11
CA ASP A 121 -7.99 6.28 14.27
C ASP A 121 -7.54 7.73 14.05
N GLU A 122 -6.39 7.93 13.43
CA GLU A 122 -5.86 9.26 13.15
C GLU A 122 -6.64 10.03 12.06
N MET A 123 -7.51 9.35 11.29
CA MET A 123 -8.34 9.99 10.25
C MET A 123 -9.43 10.93 10.79
N ASP A 124 -9.61 11.00 12.09
CA ASP A 124 -10.46 12.03 12.69
C ASP A 124 -9.79 13.41 12.71
N ASN A 125 -8.46 13.43 12.68
CA ASN A 125 -7.64 14.63 12.81
C ASN A 125 -6.99 15.07 11.48
N PHE A 126 -6.79 14.14 10.53
CA PHE A 126 -6.03 14.38 9.30
C PHE A 126 -6.76 13.92 8.05
N LYS A 127 -6.45 14.51 6.89
CA LYS A 127 -6.97 14.09 5.59
C LYS A 127 -6.19 12.93 4.97
N GLY A 128 -4.97 12.73 5.43
CA GLY A 128 -4.11 11.62 5.06
C GLY A 128 -3.26 11.16 6.24
N VAL A 129 -3.08 9.85 6.37
CA VAL A 129 -2.23 9.22 7.39
C VAL A 129 -1.45 8.10 6.74
N THR A 130 -0.15 8.03 7.00
CA THR A 130 0.72 6.96 6.51
C THR A 130 1.57 6.41 7.63
N ILE A 131 2.07 5.20 7.45
CA ILE A 131 3.13 4.68 8.32
C ILE A 131 4.50 4.86 7.66
N GLY A 132 5.51 5.04 8.48
CA GLY A 132 6.89 5.16 8.03
C GLY A 132 7.88 4.89 9.14
N VAL A 133 9.13 4.71 8.76
CA VAL A 133 10.26 4.54 9.70
C VAL A 133 11.32 5.60 9.43
N LYS A 134 12.02 6.02 10.47
CA LYS A 134 13.14 6.95 10.30
C LYS A 134 14.26 6.30 9.48
N SER A 135 14.90 7.07 8.60
CA SER A 135 16.07 6.54 7.90
C SER A 135 17.19 6.24 8.90
N LYS A 136 17.74 5.04 8.84
CA LYS A 136 18.95 4.64 9.59
C LYS A 136 20.21 5.13 8.90
N ASP A 137 20.16 5.27 7.58
CA ASP A 137 21.29 5.63 6.75
C ASP A 137 21.34 7.14 6.49
N THR A 138 22.52 7.62 6.08
CA THR A 138 22.66 8.97 5.57
C THR A 138 22.18 9.04 4.14
N ILE A 139 21.12 9.80 3.89
CA ILE A 139 20.54 9.99 2.55
C ILE A 139 21.15 11.22 1.90
N LYS A 140 21.59 11.04 0.66
CA LYS A 140 22.13 12.10 -0.20
C LYS A 140 21.18 12.37 -1.37
N ILE A 141 21.02 13.64 -1.71
CA ILE A 141 20.43 14.05 -2.97
C ILE A 141 21.60 14.33 -3.93
N ALA A 142 21.59 13.67 -5.06
CA ALA A 142 22.61 13.81 -6.10
C ALA A 142 21.95 14.16 -7.45
N ASP A 143 22.73 14.72 -8.35
CA ASP A 143 22.31 14.91 -9.76
C ASP A 143 22.53 13.62 -10.58
N ASP A 144 22.16 13.67 -11.89
CA ASP A 144 22.23 12.54 -12.82
C ASP A 144 23.66 12.02 -13.04
N ASN A 145 24.69 12.81 -12.71
CA ASN A 145 26.10 12.43 -12.78
C ASN A 145 26.61 11.83 -11.46
N GLY A 146 25.76 11.67 -10.46
CA GLY A 146 26.13 11.17 -9.14
C GLY A 146 26.81 12.19 -8.24
N ILE A 147 26.82 13.49 -8.60
CA ILE A 147 27.41 14.54 -7.78
C ILE A 147 26.45 14.89 -6.66
N ILE A 148 26.94 14.80 -5.42
CA ILE A 148 26.15 15.10 -4.21
C ILE A 148 25.80 16.61 -4.19
N ARG A 149 24.52 16.91 -4.09
CA ARG A 149 23.99 18.28 -3.98
C ARG A 149 23.58 18.63 -2.56
N GLN A 150 23.06 17.65 -1.83
CA GLN A 150 22.56 17.85 -0.47
C GLN A 150 22.65 16.60 0.38
N THR A 151 22.81 16.75 1.69
CA THR A 151 22.57 15.70 2.68
C THR A 151 21.27 16.00 3.41
N THR A 152 20.35 15.05 3.47
CA THR A 152 19.09 15.26 4.21
C THR A 152 19.35 15.25 5.72
N ASN A 153 18.50 15.97 6.47
CA ASN A 153 18.51 15.88 7.92
C ASN A 153 17.93 14.52 8.35
N ARG A 154 18.77 13.58 8.81
CA ARG A 154 18.35 12.24 9.19
C ARG A 154 17.24 12.20 10.25
N ALA A 155 17.23 13.19 11.17
CA ALA A 155 16.18 13.27 12.19
C ALA A 155 14.77 13.45 11.60
N ASN A 156 14.69 14.08 10.41
CA ASN A 156 13.43 14.39 9.73
C ASN A 156 13.25 13.59 8.43
N THR A 157 14.17 12.66 8.10
CA THR A 157 14.07 11.82 6.92
C THR A 157 13.38 10.50 7.24
N TRP A 158 12.28 10.23 6.55
CA TRP A 158 11.44 9.05 6.73
C TRP A 158 11.42 8.18 5.48
N ILE A 159 11.37 6.87 5.69
CA ILE A 159 11.09 5.88 4.66
C ILE A 159 9.60 5.54 4.78
N ILE A 160 8.82 5.97 3.80
CA ILE A 160 7.38 5.79 3.81
C ILE A 160 7.01 4.36 3.43
N GLN A 161 6.04 3.83 4.15
CA GLN A 161 5.50 2.49 3.94
C GLN A 161 4.01 2.58 3.61
N THR A 162 3.35 1.44 3.54
CA THR A 162 1.90 1.32 3.54
C THR A 162 1.48 0.40 4.70
N PRO A 163 0.26 0.58 5.28
CA PRO A 163 -0.91 1.25 4.72
C PRO A 163 -0.82 2.78 4.75
N GLN A 164 -1.56 3.39 3.84
CA GLN A 164 -1.80 4.83 3.75
C GLN A 164 -3.31 5.03 3.77
N CYS A 165 -3.83 5.77 4.76
CA CYS A 165 -5.25 6.09 4.91
C CYS A 165 -5.57 7.47 4.40
N PHE A 166 -6.73 7.64 3.79
CA PHE A 166 -7.16 8.92 3.22
C PHE A 166 -8.66 9.14 3.35
N ASP A 167 -9.07 10.40 3.55
CA ASP A 167 -10.41 10.85 3.24
C ASP A 167 -10.65 10.60 1.73
N ARG A 168 -11.59 9.71 1.42
CA ARG A 168 -11.79 9.26 0.03
C ARG A 168 -12.14 10.41 -0.91
N LYS A 169 -13.01 11.31 -0.49
CA LYS A 169 -13.43 12.43 -1.36
C LYS A 169 -12.27 13.37 -1.65
N CYS A 170 -11.46 13.63 -0.65
CA CYS A 170 -10.25 14.44 -0.78
C CYS A 170 -9.25 13.78 -1.75
N LEU A 171 -9.01 12.47 -1.59
CA LEU A 171 -8.09 11.74 -2.46
C LEU A 171 -8.58 11.66 -3.89
N VAL A 172 -9.88 11.39 -4.14
CA VAL A 172 -10.46 11.38 -5.51
C VAL A 172 -10.26 12.72 -6.19
N SER A 173 -10.62 13.83 -5.51
CA SER A 173 -10.44 15.18 -6.06
C SER A 173 -8.98 15.49 -6.40
N ALA A 174 -8.05 15.10 -5.52
CA ALA A 174 -6.63 15.31 -5.75
C ALA A 174 -6.11 14.45 -6.93
N HIS A 175 -6.54 13.20 -7.06
CA HIS A 175 -6.20 12.36 -8.22
C HIS A 175 -6.69 12.95 -9.54
N GLU A 176 -7.91 13.51 -9.58
CA GLU A 176 -8.45 14.16 -10.78
C GLU A 176 -7.62 15.38 -11.18
N LYS A 177 -7.22 16.19 -10.20
CA LYS A 177 -6.41 17.40 -10.39
C LYS A 177 -5.00 17.09 -10.90
N PHE A 178 -4.36 16.02 -10.41
CA PHE A 178 -2.97 15.66 -10.72
C PHE A 178 -2.86 14.40 -11.59
N LYS A 179 -3.90 14.05 -12.35
CA LYS A 179 -4.01 12.81 -13.13
C LYS A 179 -2.82 12.56 -14.09
N SER A 180 -2.24 13.63 -14.64
CA SER A 180 -1.17 13.56 -15.65
C SER A 180 0.20 13.94 -15.10
N ASP A 181 0.39 14.00 -13.80
CA ASP A 181 1.66 14.35 -13.19
C ASP A 181 2.56 13.10 -13.02
N PRO A 182 3.63 12.95 -13.85
CA PRO A 182 4.49 11.78 -13.81
C PRO A 182 5.43 11.77 -12.59
N THR A 183 5.49 12.83 -11.82
CA THR A 183 6.39 12.94 -10.66
C THR A 183 5.82 12.29 -9.41
N ILE A 184 4.53 11.93 -9.42
CA ILE A 184 3.85 11.33 -8.27
C ILE A 184 4.37 9.91 -8.03
N THR A 185 4.90 9.69 -6.84
CA THR A 185 5.48 8.41 -6.42
C THR A 185 4.57 7.60 -5.51
N ASP A 186 3.74 8.28 -4.70
CA ASP A 186 2.75 7.66 -3.81
C ASP A 186 1.52 8.57 -3.62
N ASP A 187 0.53 8.06 -2.87
CA ASP A 187 -0.73 8.78 -2.67
C ASP A 187 -0.62 9.91 -1.65
N CYS A 188 0.38 9.87 -0.76
CA CYS A 188 0.67 10.97 0.15
C CYS A 188 1.12 12.21 -0.63
N MET A 189 2.00 12.03 -1.62
CA MET A 189 2.49 13.13 -2.47
C MET A 189 1.36 13.83 -3.24
N ILE A 190 0.31 13.09 -3.63
CA ILE A 190 -0.87 13.67 -4.29
C ILE A 190 -1.56 14.68 -3.34
N LEU A 191 -1.77 14.28 -2.09
CA LEU A 191 -2.37 15.16 -1.08
C LEU A 191 -1.47 16.33 -0.71
N GLU A 192 -0.16 16.12 -0.61
CA GLU A 192 0.83 17.18 -0.35
C GLU A 192 0.76 18.26 -1.45
N LYS A 193 0.72 17.86 -2.73
CA LYS A 193 0.54 18.77 -3.87
C LYS A 193 -0.80 19.53 -3.84
N ASP A 194 -1.82 18.94 -3.22
CA ASP A 194 -3.11 19.60 -3.00
C ASP A 194 -3.17 20.38 -1.68
N ASN A 195 -2.02 20.65 -1.05
CA ASN A 195 -1.86 21.38 0.21
C ASN A 195 -2.64 20.77 1.38
N GLN A 196 -2.86 19.46 1.36
CA GLN A 196 -3.47 18.72 2.47
C GLN A 196 -2.39 18.22 3.44
N THR A 197 -2.72 18.21 4.72
CA THR A 197 -1.79 17.69 5.74
C THR A 197 -1.87 16.16 5.79
N VAL A 198 -0.71 15.52 5.66
CA VAL A 198 -0.54 14.07 5.82
C VAL A 198 0.29 13.80 7.08
N LYS A 199 -0.24 12.97 7.97
CA LYS A 199 0.43 12.55 9.22
C LYS A 199 1.22 11.27 8.99
N ILE A 200 2.46 11.24 9.49
CA ILE A 200 3.23 9.99 9.57
C ILE A 200 3.10 9.42 10.98
N ILE A 201 2.73 8.15 11.12
CA ILE A 201 2.85 7.38 12.35
C ILE A 201 4.00 6.40 12.25
N LEU A 202 4.60 6.06 13.40
CA LEU A 202 5.76 5.19 13.42
C LEU A 202 5.36 3.75 13.04
N GLY A 203 5.98 3.24 11.99
CA GLY A 203 5.86 1.88 11.50
C GLY A 203 6.94 0.95 12.06
N ASP A 204 7.24 -0.11 11.31
CA ASP A 204 8.22 -1.13 11.68
C ASP A 204 9.14 -1.43 10.50
N TYR A 205 10.43 -1.61 10.77
CA TYR A 205 11.40 -1.99 9.75
C TYR A 205 11.14 -3.39 9.17
N SER A 206 10.45 -4.26 9.92
CA SER A 206 10.02 -5.56 9.41
C SER A 206 8.91 -5.49 8.37
N ASN A 207 8.19 -4.35 8.25
CA ASN A 207 7.15 -4.15 7.22
C ASN A 207 7.78 -3.85 5.85
N ILE A 208 8.68 -4.74 5.44
CA ILE A 208 9.41 -4.64 4.16
C ILE A 208 8.47 -4.84 2.97
N LYS A 209 8.84 -4.25 1.85
CA LYS A 209 8.17 -4.47 0.57
C LYS A 209 8.96 -5.48 -0.24
N LEU A 210 8.37 -6.60 -0.57
CA LEU A 210 8.94 -7.55 -1.52
C LEU A 210 9.15 -6.84 -2.86
N THR A 211 10.38 -6.55 -3.22
CA THR A 211 10.75 -5.77 -4.40
C THR A 211 11.67 -6.57 -5.33
N THR A 212 12.62 -7.28 -4.77
CA THR A 212 13.58 -8.16 -5.44
C THR A 212 13.40 -9.60 -4.97
N TYR A 213 14.03 -10.55 -5.65
CA TYR A 213 13.99 -11.96 -5.24
C TYR A 213 14.67 -12.19 -3.88
N ASP A 214 15.71 -11.41 -3.56
CA ASP A 214 16.40 -11.51 -2.28
C ASP A 214 15.49 -11.15 -1.09
N ASP A 215 14.53 -10.24 -1.30
CA ASP A 215 13.55 -9.88 -0.28
C ASP A 215 12.66 -11.07 0.11
N LEU A 216 12.46 -12.06 -0.79
CA LEU A 216 11.65 -13.25 -0.51
C LEU A 216 12.25 -14.10 0.62
N ASN A 217 13.57 -14.19 0.67
CA ASN A 217 14.24 -14.92 1.74
C ASN A 217 14.02 -14.24 3.09
N LEU A 218 14.11 -12.90 3.13
CA LEU A 218 13.82 -12.12 4.34
C LEU A 218 12.36 -12.26 4.78
N VAL A 219 11.41 -12.17 3.83
CA VAL A 219 9.98 -12.38 4.11
C VAL A 219 9.75 -13.77 4.68
N ASN A 220 10.35 -14.81 4.09
CA ASN A 220 10.22 -16.18 4.55
C ASN A 220 10.73 -16.35 5.99
N GLU A 221 11.89 -15.78 6.32
CA GLU A 221 12.42 -15.85 7.69
C GLU A 221 11.53 -15.09 8.69
N PHE A 222 11.02 -13.92 8.36
CA PHE A 222 10.09 -13.19 9.23
C PHE A 222 8.75 -13.93 9.43
N LEU A 223 8.23 -14.58 8.39
CA LEU A 223 6.98 -15.33 8.46
C LEU A 223 7.09 -16.64 9.26
N LYS A 224 8.30 -17.21 9.38
CA LYS A 224 8.54 -18.37 10.26
C LYS A 224 8.55 -18.01 11.75
N GLN A 225 8.84 -16.77 12.08
CA GLN A 225 8.97 -16.28 13.47
C GLN A 225 7.64 -15.75 14.06
N ASN A 226 6.60 -15.59 13.23
CA ASN A 226 5.28 -15.07 13.59
C ASN A 226 4.16 -16.08 13.36
#